data_8150d0de373c36ca9d0e30cb58e2a4f1
#
_entry.id   8150d0de373c36ca9d0e30cb58e2a4f1
#
_cell.length_a   1.000
_cell.length_b   1.000
_cell.length_c   1.000
_cell.angle_alpha   90.00
_cell.angle_beta   90.00
_cell.angle_gamma   90.00
#
_symmetry.space_group_name_H-M   'P 1'
#
loop_
_entity.id
_entity.type
_entity.pdbx_description
1 polymer ?
#
loop_
_entity_poly.entity_id
_entity_poly.type
_entity_poly.pdbx_seq_one_letter_code
_entity_poly.pdbx_strand_id
1 'polypeptide(L)'
;VAETQMAQLLGCTQAWNETQQSWQTQADAAGQTSVSGAQVAGDAGHIGGADLAQLQGRVAGIDRAKNASLTGSWRSNRVNLGLLFRLKHLRWARGLVDRLYRPAAWLFKPTGSTIVCRCEQVSAATISAIADGGCAGVNQLKRFTRAGMGACQGRQCGPNLAYLVAHAQQRSVSEVEPLSV
;
A
#
# COMPACT_ATOMS: atom_id res chain seq x y z
N VAL A 1 -2.47 -6.37 2.91
CA VAL A 1 -2.32 -5.23 1.99
C VAL A 1 -2.27 -3.96 2.82
N ALA A 2 -1.38 -3.02 2.50
CA ALA A 2 -1.32 -1.72 3.16
C ALA A 2 -2.63 -0.94 2.96
N GLU A 3 -3.04 -0.18 3.98
CA GLU A 3 -4.27 0.62 3.94
C GLU A 3 -3.96 2.02 3.39
N THR A 4 -3.88 2.15 2.08
CA THR A 4 -3.45 3.37 1.40
C THR A 4 -4.60 4.26 0.91
N GLN A 5 -5.86 3.87 1.10
CA GLN A 5 -7.02 4.53 0.50
C GLN A 5 -7.13 6.01 0.88
N MET A 6 -7.02 6.33 2.17
CA MET A 6 -7.10 7.74 2.61
C MET A 6 -5.95 8.58 2.05
N ALA A 7 -4.74 8.01 1.98
CA ALA A 7 -3.59 8.70 1.41
C ALA A 7 -3.75 8.91 -0.12
N GLN A 8 -4.34 7.94 -0.83
CA GLN A 8 -4.69 8.09 -2.24
C GLN A 8 -5.72 9.20 -2.47
N LEU A 9 -6.79 9.24 -1.66
CA LEU A 9 -7.81 10.29 -1.74
C LEU A 9 -7.24 11.69 -1.48
N LEU A 10 -6.22 11.81 -0.62
CA LEU A 10 -5.50 13.05 -0.38
C LEU A 10 -4.49 13.40 -1.49
N GLY A 11 -4.31 12.54 -2.49
CA GLY A 11 -3.33 12.76 -3.56
C GLY A 11 -1.88 12.44 -3.16
N CYS A 12 -1.65 11.69 -2.08
CA CYS A 12 -0.31 11.29 -1.68
C CYS A 12 0.29 10.31 -2.70
N THR A 13 1.58 10.50 -3.01
CA THR A 13 2.31 9.63 -3.92
C THR A 13 2.36 8.20 -3.40
N GLN A 14 2.03 7.26 -4.27
CA GLN A 14 2.08 5.82 -4.00
C GLN A 14 3.29 5.20 -4.71
N ALA A 15 3.88 4.17 -4.10
CA ALA A 15 4.93 3.38 -4.71
C ALA A 15 4.66 1.88 -4.55
N TRP A 16 5.02 1.12 -5.57
CA TRP A 16 4.95 -0.33 -5.50
C TRP A 16 6.12 -0.91 -4.69
N ASN A 17 5.83 -1.78 -3.73
CA ASN A 17 6.84 -2.51 -2.98
C ASN A 17 6.95 -3.95 -3.48
N GLU A 18 8.06 -4.25 -4.16
CA GLU A 18 8.33 -5.56 -4.74
C GLU A 18 8.45 -6.69 -3.70
N THR A 19 8.85 -6.38 -2.48
CA THR A 19 9.00 -7.39 -1.43
C THR A 19 7.68 -7.75 -0.80
N GLN A 20 6.85 -6.76 -0.49
CA GLN A 20 5.51 -6.94 0.09
C GLN A 20 4.42 -7.14 -0.97
N GLN A 21 4.75 -6.97 -2.25
CA GLN A 21 3.82 -7.09 -3.37
C GLN A 21 2.54 -6.27 -3.17
N SER A 22 2.74 -5.01 -2.78
CA SER A 22 1.64 -4.09 -2.47
C SER A 22 2.01 -2.64 -2.72
N TRP A 23 1.02 -1.82 -3.00
CA TRP A 23 1.16 -0.38 -3.02
C TRP A 23 1.36 0.17 -1.61
N GLN A 24 2.21 1.17 -1.48
CA GLN A 24 2.55 1.85 -0.24
C GLN A 24 2.54 3.35 -0.45
N THR A 25 2.13 4.10 0.57
CA THR A 25 2.25 5.56 0.56
C THR A 25 3.71 5.95 0.78
N GLN A 26 4.26 6.75 -0.13
CA GLN A 26 5.61 7.31 0.06
C GLN A 26 5.62 8.30 1.21
N ALA A 27 6.52 8.07 2.17
CA ALA A 27 6.73 8.95 3.31
C ALA A 27 8.17 8.92 3.78
N ASP A 28 8.61 9.99 4.42
CA ASP A 28 9.91 10.08 5.06
C ASP A 28 9.97 9.31 6.40
N ALA A 29 11.08 9.47 7.13
CA ALA A 29 11.28 8.80 8.41
C ALA A 29 10.30 9.26 9.51
N ALA A 30 9.76 10.46 9.40
CA ALA A 30 8.77 11.03 10.31
C ALA A 30 7.31 10.74 9.87
N GLY A 31 7.14 10.09 8.72
CA GLY A 31 5.83 9.80 8.14
C GLY A 31 5.27 10.92 7.28
N GLN A 32 6.04 11.98 6.97
CA GLN A 32 5.60 13.06 6.09
C GLN A 32 5.42 12.53 4.68
N THR A 33 4.28 12.85 4.06
CA THR A 33 3.96 12.43 2.69
C THR A 33 4.30 13.52 1.67
N SER A 34 4.05 13.26 0.39
CA SER A 34 4.16 14.27 -0.68
C SER A 34 3.17 15.43 -0.53
N VAL A 35 2.12 15.26 0.28
CA VAL A 35 1.11 16.29 0.54
C VAL A 35 1.42 16.99 1.85
N SER A 36 1.63 18.31 1.79
CA SER A 36 1.92 19.11 2.98
C SER A 36 0.82 18.97 4.02
N GLY A 37 1.23 18.71 5.27
CA GLY A 37 0.31 18.51 6.40
C GLY A 37 -0.30 17.12 6.51
N ALA A 38 -0.08 16.23 5.54
CA ALA A 38 -0.48 14.83 5.61
C ALA A 38 0.68 13.95 6.06
N GLN A 39 0.46 13.16 7.11
CA GLN A 39 1.42 12.18 7.64
C GLN A 39 0.78 10.81 7.69
N VAL A 40 1.58 9.76 7.47
CA VAL A 40 1.17 8.37 7.60
C VAL A 40 2.03 7.63 8.62
N ALA A 41 1.42 6.69 9.33
CA ALA A 41 2.10 5.80 10.26
C ALA A 41 1.44 4.42 10.22
N GLY A 42 2.21 3.37 10.49
CA GLY A 42 1.73 2.00 10.45
C GLY A 42 1.28 1.58 9.06
N ASP A 43 0.23 0.80 8.98
CA ASP A 43 -0.24 0.16 7.74
C ASP A 43 -0.76 1.15 6.68
N ALA A 44 -1.00 2.42 7.03
CA ALA A 44 -1.27 3.48 6.06
C ALA A 44 -0.02 3.83 5.20
N GLY A 45 1.18 3.62 5.72
CA GLY A 45 2.43 3.74 4.98
C GLY A 45 2.84 2.41 4.36
N HIS A 46 3.08 1.40 5.17
CA HIS A 46 3.48 0.06 4.77
C HIS A 46 3.21 -0.95 5.90
N ILE A 47 3.09 -2.23 5.56
CA ILE A 47 2.84 -3.27 6.55
C ILE A 47 4.11 -3.52 7.37
N GLY A 48 4.10 -3.09 8.62
CA GLY A 48 5.26 -3.21 9.51
C GLY A 48 5.05 -4.06 10.75
N GLY A 49 3.80 -4.35 11.09
CA GLY A 49 3.39 -4.98 12.35
C GLY A 49 3.17 -3.97 13.48
N ALA A 50 2.51 -4.40 14.54
CA ALA A 50 2.00 -3.53 15.61
C ALA A 50 3.09 -2.69 16.30
N ASP A 51 4.21 -3.32 16.66
CA ASP A 51 5.32 -2.62 17.34
C ASP A 51 5.92 -1.50 16.49
N LEU A 52 6.11 -1.77 15.19
CA LEU A 52 6.64 -0.78 14.25
C LEU A 52 5.61 0.34 14.04
N ALA A 53 4.34 0.00 13.86
CA ALA A 53 3.26 0.97 13.70
C ALA A 53 3.14 1.91 14.91
N GLN A 54 3.22 1.36 16.14
CA GLN A 54 3.20 2.16 17.37
C GLN A 54 4.38 3.14 17.43
N LEU A 55 5.59 2.70 17.09
CA LEU A 55 6.76 3.57 17.10
C LEU A 55 6.68 4.65 16.02
N GLN A 56 6.20 4.31 14.83
CA GLN A 56 5.97 5.27 13.75
C GLN A 56 4.96 6.33 14.16
N GLY A 57 3.82 5.92 14.78
CA GLY A 57 2.82 6.85 15.29
C GLY A 57 3.38 7.82 16.33
N ARG A 58 4.26 7.34 17.23
CA ARG A 58 4.95 8.19 18.21
C ARG A 58 5.89 9.19 17.54
N VAL A 59 6.67 8.76 16.55
CA VAL A 59 7.58 9.66 15.81
C VAL A 59 6.78 10.71 15.04
N ALA A 60 5.75 10.32 14.31
CA ALA A 60 4.89 11.23 13.57
C ALA A 60 4.20 12.25 14.49
N GLY A 61 3.67 11.80 15.65
CA GLY A 61 3.04 12.69 16.63
C GLY A 61 4.00 13.71 17.22
N ILE A 62 5.25 13.30 17.55
CA ILE A 62 6.29 14.22 18.04
C ILE A 62 6.66 15.22 16.96
N ASP A 63 6.84 14.78 15.72
CA ASP A 63 7.17 15.67 14.60
C ASP A 63 6.05 16.68 14.35
N ARG A 64 4.80 16.23 14.34
CA ARG A 64 3.63 17.11 14.17
C ARG A 64 3.50 18.13 15.29
N ALA A 65 3.71 17.74 16.54
CA ALA A 65 3.65 18.63 17.67
C ALA A 65 4.73 19.73 17.62
N LYS A 66 5.93 19.42 17.12
CA LYS A 66 6.98 20.39 16.87
C LYS A 66 6.58 21.40 15.81
N ASN A 67 6.11 20.91 14.66
CA ASN A 67 5.75 21.74 13.52
C ASN A 67 4.54 22.62 13.80
N ALA A 68 3.63 22.20 14.68
CA ALA A 68 2.47 22.98 15.10
C ALA A 68 2.75 23.96 16.26
N SER A 69 3.99 24.04 16.75
CA SER A 69 4.36 24.84 17.94
C SER A 69 3.49 24.59 19.18
N LEU A 70 2.88 23.41 19.26
CA LEU A 70 1.93 23.06 20.33
C LEU A 70 2.62 22.69 21.65
N THR A 71 3.94 22.60 21.67
CA THR A 71 4.68 22.13 22.83
C THR A 71 5.45 23.26 23.49
N GLY A 72 4.88 23.82 24.54
CA GLY A 72 5.58 24.72 25.46
C GLY A 72 6.59 24.01 26.39
N SER A 73 6.69 22.69 26.30
CA SER A 73 7.59 21.90 27.16
C SER A 73 8.67 21.20 26.35
N TRP A 74 9.91 21.58 26.59
CA TRP A 74 11.12 21.03 26.00
C TRP A 74 11.30 19.50 26.21
N ARG A 75 10.61 18.90 27.17
CA ARG A 75 10.71 17.47 27.48
C ARG A 75 9.98 16.56 26.45
N SER A 76 8.92 17.01 25.84
CA SER A 76 8.16 16.21 24.86
C SER A 76 8.75 16.26 23.46
N ASN A 77 9.71 17.17 23.21
CA ASN A 77 10.20 17.52 21.87
C ASN A 77 11.38 16.70 21.35
N ARG A 78 11.87 15.73 22.11
CA ARG A 78 13.00 14.93 21.65
C ARG A 78 12.52 13.58 21.16
N VAL A 79 12.60 13.33 19.86
CA VAL A 79 12.72 11.97 19.35
C VAL A 79 14.00 11.44 20.00
N ASN A 80 13.83 10.58 20.99
CA ASN A 80 14.94 9.98 21.74
C ASN A 80 15.75 9.10 20.77
N LEU A 81 17.09 9.19 20.82
CA LEU A 81 18.01 8.32 20.06
C LEU A 81 17.63 6.82 20.20
N GLY A 82 17.19 6.39 21.40
CA GLY A 82 16.68 5.05 21.63
C GLY A 82 15.43 4.71 20.82
N LEU A 83 14.53 5.67 20.61
CA LEU A 83 13.33 5.48 19.77
C LEU A 83 13.72 5.28 18.30
N LEU A 84 14.64 6.10 17.80
CA LEU A 84 15.14 6.00 16.42
C LEU A 84 15.91 4.69 16.21
N PHE A 85 16.75 4.29 17.16
CA PHE A 85 17.48 3.04 17.11
C PHE A 85 16.52 1.84 17.07
N ARG A 86 15.51 1.82 17.95
CA ARG A 86 14.49 0.77 17.99
C ARG A 86 13.68 0.73 16.69
N LEU A 87 13.33 1.88 16.13
CA LEU A 87 12.63 1.98 14.86
C LEU A 87 13.47 1.39 13.71
N LYS A 88 14.76 1.74 13.65
CA LYS A 88 15.71 1.21 12.67
C LYS A 88 15.86 -0.31 12.78
N HIS A 89 15.98 -0.81 14.02
CA HIS A 89 16.10 -2.24 14.28
C HIS A 89 14.84 -3.02 13.84
N LEU A 90 13.65 -2.54 14.19
CA LEU A 90 12.40 -3.18 13.77
C LEU A 90 12.20 -3.12 12.25
N ARG A 91 12.58 -2.03 11.58
CA ARG A 91 12.54 -1.95 10.11
C ARG A 91 13.48 -2.98 9.47
N TRP A 92 14.68 -3.14 10.02
CA TRP A 92 15.62 -4.14 9.55
C TRP A 92 15.08 -5.57 9.73
N ALA A 93 14.58 -5.88 10.94
CA ALA A 93 13.98 -7.18 11.24
C ALA A 93 12.76 -7.46 10.34
N ARG A 94 11.90 -6.44 10.11
CA ARG A 94 10.77 -6.56 9.18
C ARG A 94 11.23 -6.87 7.76
N GLY A 95 12.26 -6.22 7.26
CA GLY A 95 12.82 -6.50 5.94
C GLY A 95 13.28 -7.96 5.76
N LEU A 96 13.77 -8.58 6.83
CA LEU A 96 14.12 -10.00 6.82
C LEU A 96 12.85 -10.88 6.73
N VAL A 97 11.84 -10.58 7.54
CA VAL A 97 10.55 -11.29 7.51
C VAL A 97 9.88 -11.18 6.14
N ASP A 98 9.87 -9.99 5.54
CA ASP A 98 9.26 -9.76 4.23
C ASP A 98 9.94 -10.57 3.11
N ARG A 99 11.27 -10.77 3.20
CA ARG A 99 12.00 -11.62 2.25
C ARG A 99 11.67 -13.10 2.43
N LEU A 100 11.58 -13.55 3.69
CA LEU A 100 11.26 -14.96 4.01
C LEU A 100 9.82 -15.33 3.64
N TYR A 101 8.89 -14.40 3.79
CA TYR A 101 7.46 -14.61 3.57
C TYR A 101 6.94 -13.88 2.32
N ARG A 102 7.81 -13.62 1.36
CA ARG A 102 7.40 -13.05 0.08
C ARG A 102 6.34 -13.94 -0.56
N PRO A 103 5.18 -13.39 -0.98
CA PRO A 103 4.17 -14.18 -1.67
C PRO A 103 4.71 -14.84 -2.93
N ALA A 104 4.35 -16.10 -3.14
CA ALA A 104 4.80 -16.84 -4.31
C ALA A 104 4.22 -16.23 -5.60
N ALA A 105 5.03 -16.12 -6.65
CA ALA A 105 4.65 -15.45 -7.90
C ALA A 105 3.42 -16.05 -8.57
N TRP A 106 3.17 -17.36 -8.40
CA TRP A 106 2.01 -18.04 -8.99
C TRP A 106 0.67 -17.57 -8.39
N LEU A 107 0.67 -17.04 -7.14
CA LEU A 107 -0.55 -16.49 -6.52
C LEU A 107 -1.11 -15.27 -7.27
N PHE A 108 -0.25 -14.59 -8.03
CA PHE A 108 -0.63 -13.40 -8.80
C PHE A 108 -0.89 -13.72 -10.28
N LYS A 109 -0.89 -15.00 -10.65
CA LYS A 109 -1.15 -15.47 -12.02
C LYS A 109 -2.37 -16.42 -12.08
N PRO A 110 -3.53 -16.03 -11.52
CA PRO A 110 -4.73 -16.85 -11.64
C PRO A 110 -5.15 -16.93 -13.11
N THR A 111 -5.71 -18.07 -13.51
CA THR A 111 -6.13 -18.33 -14.89
C THR A 111 -7.54 -18.90 -14.95
N GLY A 112 -8.15 -18.83 -16.13
CA GLY A 112 -9.43 -19.47 -16.42
C GLY A 112 -10.57 -19.01 -15.50
N SER A 113 -11.29 -19.97 -14.96
CA SER A 113 -12.46 -19.76 -14.08
C SER A 113 -12.10 -19.40 -12.64
N THR A 114 -10.82 -19.26 -12.29
CA THR A 114 -10.40 -18.85 -10.93
C THR A 114 -11.02 -17.51 -10.57
N ILE A 115 -11.80 -17.46 -9.48
CA ILE A 115 -12.42 -16.22 -9.01
C ILE A 115 -11.37 -15.34 -8.36
N VAL A 116 -11.12 -14.18 -8.96
CA VAL A 116 -10.20 -13.15 -8.48
C VAL A 116 -10.90 -12.18 -7.55
N CYS A 117 -12.04 -11.64 -7.97
CA CYS A 117 -12.86 -10.79 -7.11
C CYS A 117 -14.01 -11.60 -6.52
N ARG A 118 -13.91 -11.95 -5.23
CA ARG A 118 -14.95 -12.76 -4.56
C ARG A 118 -16.23 -11.99 -4.30
N CYS A 119 -16.14 -10.67 -4.06
CA CYS A 119 -17.33 -9.85 -3.80
C CYS A 119 -18.25 -9.77 -5.03
N GLU A 120 -17.65 -9.61 -6.21
CA GLU A 120 -18.37 -9.43 -7.48
C GLU A 120 -18.33 -10.69 -8.37
N GLN A 121 -17.76 -11.79 -7.86
CA GLN A 121 -17.68 -13.09 -8.56
C GLN A 121 -17.02 -13.00 -9.95
N VAL A 122 -15.96 -12.18 -10.07
CA VAL A 122 -15.27 -11.96 -11.35
C VAL A 122 -14.08 -12.90 -11.48
N SER A 123 -14.04 -13.65 -12.59
CA SER A 123 -12.99 -14.62 -12.89
C SER A 123 -11.76 -14.00 -13.53
N ALA A 124 -10.65 -14.73 -13.49
CA ALA A 124 -9.40 -14.35 -14.15
C ALA A 124 -9.59 -14.24 -15.67
N ALA A 125 -10.34 -15.17 -16.29
CA ALA A 125 -10.63 -15.09 -17.73
C ALA A 125 -11.34 -13.81 -18.13
N THR A 126 -12.35 -13.37 -17.35
CA THR A 126 -13.07 -12.11 -17.61
C THR A 126 -12.13 -10.92 -17.52
N ILE A 127 -11.25 -10.89 -16.50
CA ILE A 127 -10.29 -9.81 -16.28
C ILE A 127 -9.29 -9.76 -17.43
N SER A 128 -8.70 -10.91 -17.80
CA SER A 128 -7.72 -11.00 -18.88
C SER A 128 -8.32 -10.57 -20.21
N ALA A 129 -9.52 -11.04 -20.55
CA ALA A 129 -10.17 -10.66 -21.81
C ALA A 129 -10.37 -9.13 -21.96
N ILE A 130 -10.73 -8.44 -20.87
CA ILE A 130 -10.88 -6.99 -20.88
C ILE A 130 -9.51 -6.29 -20.90
N ALA A 131 -8.52 -6.81 -20.19
CA ALA A 131 -7.18 -6.27 -20.18
C ALA A 131 -6.51 -6.39 -21.56
N ASP A 132 -6.66 -7.54 -22.23
CA ASP A 132 -6.18 -7.80 -23.59
C ASP A 132 -6.91 -6.91 -24.62
N GLY A 133 -8.16 -6.57 -24.36
CA GLY A 133 -8.97 -5.63 -25.16
C GLY A 133 -8.51 -4.16 -25.06
N GLY A 134 -7.44 -3.87 -24.31
CA GLY A 134 -6.79 -2.55 -24.29
C GLY A 134 -7.32 -1.61 -23.20
N CYS A 135 -7.80 -2.11 -22.05
CA CYS A 135 -8.15 -1.22 -20.95
C CYS A 135 -6.89 -0.49 -20.42
N ALA A 136 -7.02 0.80 -20.06
CA ALA A 136 -5.89 1.63 -19.66
C ALA A 136 -5.24 1.19 -18.34
N GLY A 137 -6.01 0.62 -17.41
CA GLY A 137 -5.52 0.19 -16.10
C GLY A 137 -6.62 -0.40 -15.22
N VAL A 138 -6.30 -0.67 -13.94
CA VAL A 138 -7.24 -1.33 -13.01
C VAL A 138 -8.49 -0.50 -12.74
N ASN A 139 -8.40 0.82 -12.82
CA ASN A 139 -9.54 1.70 -12.56
C ASN A 139 -10.53 1.74 -13.72
N GLN A 140 -10.07 1.55 -14.94
CA GLN A 140 -10.95 1.34 -16.08
C GLN A 140 -11.52 -0.09 -16.07
N LEU A 141 -10.69 -1.10 -15.80
CA LEU A 141 -11.10 -2.49 -15.66
C LEU A 141 -12.27 -2.65 -14.66
N LYS A 142 -12.18 -1.99 -13.50
CA LYS A 142 -13.25 -2.06 -12.49
C LYS A 142 -14.58 -1.51 -12.98
N ARG A 143 -14.58 -0.53 -13.88
CA ARG A 143 -15.81 0.02 -14.48
C ARG A 143 -16.52 -0.99 -15.37
N PHE A 144 -15.78 -1.84 -16.07
CA PHE A 144 -16.36 -2.87 -16.93
C PHE A 144 -16.76 -4.14 -16.16
N THR A 145 -16.02 -4.48 -15.10
CA THR A 145 -16.18 -5.77 -14.40
C THR A 145 -16.80 -5.64 -13.02
N ARG A 146 -16.81 -4.45 -12.43
CA ARG A 146 -17.07 -4.18 -11.01
C ARG A 146 -16.03 -4.80 -10.06
N ALA A 147 -14.99 -5.48 -10.57
CA ALA A 147 -13.93 -6.04 -9.74
C ALA A 147 -13.26 -4.95 -8.89
N GLY A 148 -13.21 -5.14 -7.58
CA GLY A 148 -12.70 -4.16 -6.63
C GLY A 148 -13.76 -3.18 -6.07
N MET A 149 -15.00 -3.20 -6.56
CA MET A 149 -16.09 -2.31 -6.10
C MET A 149 -16.95 -2.91 -4.99
N GLY A 150 -16.78 -4.18 -4.67
CA GLY A 150 -17.56 -4.85 -3.63
C GLY A 150 -17.16 -4.44 -2.21
N ALA A 151 -17.78 -5.06 -1.21
CA ALA A 151 -17.67 -4.71 0.21
C ALA A 151 -16.23 -4.61 0.75
N CYS A 152 -15.28 -5.39 0.20
CA CYS A 152 -13.87 -5.31 0.59
C CYS A 152 -13.10 -4.13 -0.03
N GLN A 153 -13.74 -3.36 -0.92
CA GLN A 153 -13.14 -2.18 -1.58
C GLN A 153 -11.77 -2.48 -2.23
N GLY A 154 -11.66 -3.63 -2.90
CA GLY A 154 -10.44 -4.03 -3.60
C GLY A 154 -9.30 -4.56 -2.72
N ARG A 155 -9.44 -4.56 -1.38
CA ARG A 155 -8.37 -5.00 -0.47
C ARG A 155 -7.90 -6.43 -0.72
N GLN A 156 -8.79 -7.31 -1.19
CA GLN A 156 -8.44 -8.70 -1.50
C GLN A 156 -7.94 -8.87 -2.94
N CYS A 157 -8.60 -8.26 -3.91
CA CYS A 157 -8.32 -8.50 -5.32
C CYS A 157 -7.36 -7.48 -5.97
N GLY A 158 -7.16 -6.30 -5.37
CA GLY A 158 -6.38 -5.21 -5.96
C GLY A 158 -5.01 -5.61 -6.50
N PRO A 159 -4.16 -6.29 -5.72
CA PRO A 159 -2.86 -6.76 -6.23
C PRO A 159 -2.99 -7.70 -7.44
N ASN A 160 -3.92 -8.67 -7.39
CA ASN A 160 -4.13 -9.60 -8.50
C ASN A 160 -4.67 -8.89 -9.75
N LEU A 161 -5.54 -7.88 -9.59
CA LEU A 161 -6.01 -7.06 -10.72
C LEU A 161 -4.85 -6.32 -11.38
N ALA A 162 -3.97 -5.69 -10.57
CA ALA A 162 -2.79 -5.01 -11.08
C ALA A 162 -1.85 -5.96 -11.83
N TYR A 163 -1.62 -7.16 -11.30
CA TYR A 163 -0.80 -8.18 -11.96
C TYR A 163 -1.39 -8.66 -13.28
N LEU A 164 -2.68 -8.95 -13.35
CA LEU A 164 -3.33 -9.40 -14.57
C LEU A 164 -3.31 -8.33 -15.66
N VAL A 165 -3.56 -7.07 -15.30
CA VAL A 165 -3.47 -5.94 -16.23
C VAL A 165 -2.03 -5.74 -16.69
N ALA A 166 -1.06 -5.75 -15.78
CA ALA A 166 0.36 -5.61 -16.11
C ALA A 166 0.81 -6.72 -17.07
N HIS A 167 0.41 -7.95 -16.82
CA HIS A 167 0.76 -9.09 -17.65
C HIS A 167 0.17 -8.98 -19.06
N ALA A 168 -1.12 -8.65 -19.19
CA ALA A 168 -1.78 -8.46 -20.49
C ALA A 168 -1.13 -7.33 -21.30
N GLN A 169 -0.69 -6.27 -20.62
CA GLN A 169 -0.07 -5.10 -21.26
C GLN A 169 1.46 -5.19 -21.36
N GLN A 170 2.06 -6.30 -20.97
CA GLN A 170 3.53 -6.54 -21.03
C GLN A 170 4.36 -5.44 -20.34
N ARG A 171 3.86 -4.91 -19.23
CA ARG A 171 4.52 -3.88 -18.43
C ARG A 171 4.71 -4.31 -16.96
N SER A 172 5.52 -3.56 -16.22
CA SER A 172 5.72 -3.80 -14.78
C SER A 172 4.44 -3.48 -13.99
N VAL A 173 4.20 -4.20 -12.89
CA VAL A 173 3.10 -3.90 -11.96
C VAL A 173 3.24 -2.50 -11.35
N SER A 174 4.48 -2.03 -11.17
CA SER A 174 4.76 -0.67 -10.69
C SER A 174 4.30 0.44 -11.63
N GLU A 175 4.07 0.13 -12.92
CA GLU A 175 3.56 1.06 -13.93
C GLU A 175 2.03 1.00 -14.07
N VAL A 176 1.38 0.04 -13.42
CA VAL A 176 -0.08 0.00 -13.32
C VAL A 176 -0.51 0.86 -12.14
N GLU A 177 -1.46 1.73 -12.34
CA GLU A 177 -1.99 2.57 -11.26
C GLU A 177 -2.57 1.73 -10.09
N PRO A 178 -2.51 2.21 -8.84
CA PRO A 178 -3.21 1.55 -7.74
C PRO A 178 -4.72 1.61 -7.95
N LEU A 179 -5.42 0.57 -7.46
CA LEU A 179 -6.89 0.57 -7.48
C LEU A 179 -7.41 1.70 -6.58
N SER A 180 -8.14 2.65 -7.16
CA SER A 180 -8.81 3.72 -6.40
C SER A 180 -10.07 3.23 -5.69
N VAL A 181 -10.48 3.88 -4.64
CA VAL A 181 -11.74 3.62 -3.91
C VAL A 181 -12.91 4.32 -4.58
#